data_9a0ce74fcfb646f6fb962f146e2a5720
#
_entry.id   9a0ce74fcfb646f6fb962f146e2a5720
#
_cell.length_a   1.000
_cell.length_b   1.000
_cell.length_c   1.000
_cell.angle_alpha   90.00
_cell.angle_beta   90.00
_cell.angle_gamma   90.00
#
_symmetry.space_group_name_H-M   'P 1'
#
loop_
_entity.id
_entity.type
_entity.pdbx_description
1 polymer ?
#
loop_
_entity_poly.entity_id
_entity_poly.type
_entity_poly.pdbx_seq_one_letter_code
_entity_poly.pdbx_strand_id
1 'polypeptide(L)'
;MRILVTGGAGFIGSHVVDAYLAAGHDVLAIDSLWEHGGGRRENVPRAAGFLQLDIRDAALAGAFRDFSPEIVSHHAAQHSVAISARDPRYDADVNVNGFLNVLENAQKSGVRKVIFASSGATYGEPKHLPISETTPQLPESPYAITKLVGEHYLRFYNLQHGIDYTILRYGNVYGPRQDPNGEAGVIAIFIGRFLERQGIKIFWDGEQTRDYVYAGDVAAANVLALEKGSRTGFVIGTGVKTSVNAIYRALVEVTGFEAPVERLEKRPGDVRDAQFDSSLAARELGWAPATSLLDGMKKTVAYFRERSGA
;
A
#
# COMPACT_ATOMS: atom_id res chain seq x y z
N MET A 1 4.00 -1.93 22.46
CA MET A 1 5.03 -1.08 21.80
C MET A 1 4.40 0.24 21.38
N ARG A 2 5.18 1.31 21.33
CA ARG A 2 4.78 2.57 20.73
C ARG A 2 5.19 2.57 19.26
N ILE A 3 4.19 2.67 18.37
CA ILE A 3 4.38 2.58 16.91
C ILE A 3 3.90 3.87 16.25
N LEU A 4 4.80 4.53 15.52
CA LEU A 4 4.46 5.69 14.71
C LEU A 4 4.16 5.20 13.29
N VAL A 5 2.94 5.52 12.78
CA VAL A 5 2.51 5.15 11.43
C VAL A 5 2.39 6.42 10.58
N THR A 6 3.29 6.61 9.63
CA THR A 6 3.16 7.69 8.65
C THR A 6 2.23 7.27 7.53
N GLY A 7 1.43 8.20 6.99
CA GLY A 7 0.35 7.86 6.04
C GLY A 7 -0.79 7.09 6.71
N GLY A 8 -0.94 7.26 8.03
CA GLY A 8 -1.87 6.47 8.86
C GLY A 8 -3.35 6.77 8.63
N ALA A 9 -3.71 7.85 7.94
CA ALA A 9 -5.08 8.16 7.52
C ALA A 9 -5.39 7.72 6.08
N GLY A 10 -4.37 7.25 5.35
CA GLY A 10 -4.49 6.73 3.99
C GLY A 10 -5.14 5.34 3.95
N PHE A 11 -5.35 4.83 2.73
CA PHE A 11 -5.97 3.53 2.49
C PHE A 11 -5.28 2.40 3.26
N ILE A 12 -4.03 2.07 2.93
CA ILE A 12 -3.32 0.95 3.55
C ILE A 12 -2.93 1.28 4.99
N GLY A 13 -2.39 2.48 5.23
CA GLY A 13 -1.91 2.88 6.56
C GLY A 13 -2.99 2.81 7.64
N SER A 14 -4.24 3.14 7.32
CA SER A 14 -5.34 3.07 8.29
C SER A 14 -5.74 1.63 8.68
N HIS A 15 -5.64 0.67 7.74
CA HIS A 15 -5.81 -0.76 8.08
C HIS A 15 -4.67 -1.26 8.97
N VAL A 16 -3.46 -0.76 8.75
CA VAL A 16 -2.30 -1.08 9.59
C VAL A 16 -2.46 -0.48 10.99
N VAL A 17 -2.95 0.75 11.11
CA VAL A 17 -3.29 1.37 12.42
C VAL A 17 -4.30 0.52 13.17
N ASP A 18 -5.40 0.10 12.52
CA ASP A 18 -6.40 -0.78 13.14
C ASP A 18 -5.78 -2.09 13.63
N ALA A 19 -4.94 -2.72 12.80
CA ALA A 19 -4.33 -4.00 13.13
C ALA A 19 -3.34 -3.88 14.31
N TYR A 20 -2.56 -2.81 14.38
CA TYR A 20 -1.65 -2.57 15.50
C TYR A 20 -2.39 -2.29 16.82
N LEU A 21 -3.48 -1.51 16.76
CA LEU A 21 -4.35 -1.29 17.93
C LEU A 21 -4.99 -2.60 18.41
N ALA A 22 -5.51 -3.41 17.48
CA ALA A 22 -6.08 -4.72 17.79
C ALA A 22 -5.06 -5.69 18.40
N ALA A 23 -3.78 -5.54 18.06
CA ALA A 23 -2.66 -6.28 18.66
C ALA A 23 -2.19 -5.70 20.03
N GLY A 24 -2.85 -4.66 20.53
CA GLY A 24 -2.56 -4.08 21.87
C GLY A 24 -1.38 -3.10 21.87
N HIS A 25 -1.06 -2.47 20.74
CA HIS A 25 0.01 -1.48 20.65
C HIS A 25 -0.53 -0.06 20.81
N ASP A 26 0.33 0.85 21.28
CA ASP A 26 0.08 2.27 21.32
C ASP A 26 0.48 2.89 19.97
N VAL A 27 -0.44 3.56 19.28
CA VAL A 27 -0.26 3.99 17.90
C VAL A 27 -0.44 5.50 17.76
N LEU A 28 0.55 6.16 17.16
CA LEU A 28 0.44 7.53 16.66
C LEU A 28 0.40 7.50 15.13
N ALA A 29 -0.72 7.90 14.55
CA ALA A 29 -0.86 8.10 13.12
C ALA A 29 -0.47 9.53 12.72
N ILE A 30 0.39 9.66 11.70
CA ILE A 30 0.76 10.95 11.09
C ILE A 30 0.32 10.91 9.63
N ASP A 31 -0.36 11.97 9.17
CA ASP A 31 -0.79 12.11 7.78
C ASP A 31 -0.94 13.58 7.43
N SER A 32 -0.57 13.97 6.24
CA SER A 32 -0.75 15.35 5.78
C SER A 32 -2.21 15.68 5.42
N LEU A 33 -3.04 14.66 5.23
CA LEU A 33 -4.39 14.77 4.68
C LEU A 33 -4.41 15.52 3.34
N TRP A 34 -3.38 15.27 2.51
CA TRP A 34 -3.30 15.88 1.20
C TRP A 34 -4.53 15.51 0.36
N GLU A 35 -5.19 16.53 -0.19
CA GLU A 35 -6.53 16.40 -0.82
C GLU A 35 -6.58 15.38 -1.97
N HIS A 36 -5.47 15.17 -2.68
CA HIS A 36 -5.37 14.18 -3.75
C HIS A 36 -4.79 12.83 -3.30
N GLY A 37 -4.50 12.66 -2.00
CA GLY A 37 -3.84 11.47 -1.44
C GLY A 37 -4.79 10.41 -0.90
N GLY A 38 -6.09 10.71 -0.83
CA GLY A 38 -7.11 9.77 -0.30
C GLY A 38 -7.05 9.56 1.22
N GLY A 39 -6.13 10.22 1.93
CA GLY A 39 -6.08 10.22 3.39
C GLY A 39 -7.25 10.99 3.99
N ARG A 40 -7.94 10.39 4.99
CA ARG A 40 -9.10 10.99 5.65
C ARG A 40 -9.00 10.81 7.17
N ARG A 41 -9.27 11.88 7.93
CA ARG A 41 -9.20 11.85 9.39
C ARG A 41 -10.11 10.75 9.98
N GLU A 42 -11.27 10.53 9.40
CA GLU A 42 -12.23 9.51 9.82
C GLU A 42 -11.74 8.06 9.63
N ASN A 43 -10.69 7.82 8.85
CA ASN A 43 -10.08 6.51 8.72
C ASN A 43 -9.25 6.12 9.96
N VAL A 44 -8.88 7.11 10.79
CA VAL A 44 -8.06 6.87 11.99
C VAL A 44 -8.98 6.72 13.19
N PRO A 45 -8.98 5.55 13.87
CA PRO A 45 -9.84 5.31 15.03
C PRO A 45 -9.45 6.21 16.20
N ARG A 46 -10.44 6.51 17.08
CA ARG A 46 -10.22 7.39 18.25
C ARG A 46 -9.21 6.86 19.25
N ALA A 47 -8.96 5.55 19.23
CA ALA A 47 -7.98 4.90 20.10
C ALA A 47 -6.52 5.19 19.70
N ALA A 48 -6.28 5.64 18.45
CA ALA A 48 -4.96 6.09 18.01
C ALA A 48 -4.78 7.59 18.27
N GLY A 49 -3.56 7.98 18.65
CA GLY A 49 -3.13 9.36 18.51
C GLY A 49 -3.13 9.77 17.04
N PHE A 50 -3.39 11.04 16.75
CA PHE A 50 -3.34 11.56 15.39
C PHE A 50 -2.72 12.94 15.33
N LEU A 51 -1.79 13.13 14.39
CA LEU A 51 -1.23 14.43 14.04
C LEU A 51 -1.39 14.67 12.55
N GLN A 52 -2.02 15.78 12.18
CA GLN A 52 -1.99 16.24 10.79
C GLN A 52 -0.66 16.93 10.53
N LEU A 53 0.22 16.25 9.81
CA LEU A 53 1.58 16.71 9.56
C LEU A 53 2.15 16.08 8.29
N ASP A 54 2.83 16.90 7.49
CA ASP A 54 3.60 16.38 6.34
C ASP A 54 4.95 15.82 6.84
N ILE A 55 5.34 14.67 6.30
CA ILE A 55 6.62 14.04 6.66
C ILE A 55 7.85 14.88 6.27
N ARG A 56 7.69 15.88 5.40
CA ARG A 56 8.74 16.83 5.01
C ARG A 56 8.90 17.99 6.01
N ASP A 57 7.94 18.17 6.91
CA ASP A 57 7.95 19.28 7.87
C ASP A 57 9.00 19.06 8.98
N ALA A 58 9.70 20.12 9.35
CA ALA A 58 10.63 20.12 10.48
C ALA A 58 9.93 19.82 11.84
N ALA A 59 8.62 20.07 11.95
CA ALA A 59 7.83 19.75 13.13
C ALA A 59 7.74 18.23 13.40
N LEU A 60 8.11 17.38 12.44
CA LEU A 60 8.19 15.93 12.62
C LEU A 60 9.11 15.55 13.79
N ALA A 61 10.17 16.31 14.03
CA ALA A 61 11.07 16.11 15.18
C ALA A 61 10.35 16.20 16.53
N GLY A 62 9.36 17.09 16.64
CA GLY A 62 8.51 17.21 17.82
C GLY A 62 7.67 15.94 18.06
N ALA A 63 7.04 15.41 17.01
CA ALA A 63 6.25 14.19 17.09
C ALA A 63 7.08 12.99 17.56
N PHE A 64 8.30 12.81 17.06
CA PHE A 64 9.21 11.75 17.49
C PHE A 64 9.65 11.92 18.94
N ARG A 65 10.02 13.14 19.36
CA ARG A 65 10.41 13.43 20.74
C ARG A 65 9.28 13.14 21.73
N ASP A 66 8.07 13.64 21.42
CA ASP A 66 6.95 13.62 22.36
C ASP A 66 6.31 12.23 22.45
N PHE A 67 6.24 11.49 21.36
CA PHE A 67 5.70 10.12 21.35
C PHE A 67 6.76 9.05 21.68
N SER A 68 8.04 9.31 21.39
CA SER A 68 9.16 8.37 21.60
C SER A 68 8.88 6.98 20.99
N PRO A 69 8.68 6.85 19.67
CA PRO A 69 8.32 5.58 19.07
C PRO A 69 9.45 4.55 19.15
N GLU A 70 9.09 3.29 19.38
CA GLU A 70 10.00 2.14 19.28
C GLU A 70 10.14 1.65 17.85
N ILE A 71 9.04 1.78 17.08
CA ILE A 71 8.94 1.33 15.67
C ILE A 71 8.30 2.43 14.84
N VAL A 72 8.78 2.57 13.61
CA VAL A 72 8.12 3.36 12.57
C VAL A 72 7.58 2.42 11.50
N SER A 73 6.28 2.55 11.17
CA SER A 73 5.64 1.89 10.03
C SER A 73 5.36 2.95 8.97
N HIS A 74 6.14 2.94 7.89
CA HIS A 74 6.16 4.03 6.92
C HIS A 74 5.28 3.73 5.70
N HIS A 75 4.11 4.38 5.63
CA HIS A 75 3.14 4.29 4.53
C HIS A 75 2.92 5.61 3.80
N ALA A 76 3.41 6.74 4.34
CA ALA A 76 3.29 8.03 3.68
C ALA A 76 4.06 8.02 2.35
N ALA A 77 3.39 8.39 1.28
CA ALA A 77 4.00 8.51 -0.05
C ALA A 77 3.11 9.32 -0.99
N GLN A 78 3.71 9.96 -1.98
CA GLN A 78 3.05 10.18 -3.25
C GLN A 78 2.98 8.81 -3.93
N HIS A 79 1.78 8.29 -4.21
CA HIS A 79 1.57 6.89 -4.65
C HIS A 79 1.13 6.76 -6.11
N SER A 80 0.76 7.88 -6.74
CA SER A 80 0.26 7.89 -8.10
C SER A 80 1.41 7.80 -9.12
N VAL A 81 1.42 6.74 -9.92
CA VAL A 81 2.39 6.57 -11.00
C VAL A 81 2.26 7.68 -12.05
N ALA A 82 1.03 8.11 -12.38
CA ALA A 82 0.82 9.18 -13.36
C ALA A 82 1.24 10.56 -12.83
N ILE A 83 1.01 10.86 -11.56
CA ILE A 83 1.54 12.10 -10.94
C ILE A 83 3.07 12.05 -10.94
N SER A 84 3.69 10.91 -10.58
CA SER A 84 5.14 10.78 -10.58
C SER A 84 5.76 11.01 -11.96
N ALA A 85 5.09 10.55 -13.03
CA ALA A 85 5.55 10.77 -14.40
C ALA A 85 5.42 12.24 -14.85
N ARG A 86 4.39 12.96 -14.37
CA ARG A 86 4.18 14.38 -14.67
C ARG A 86 5.11 15.29 -13.86
N ASP A 87 5.33 14.95 -12.59
CA ASP A 87 6.18 15.72 -11.67
C ASP A 87 7.08 14.78 -10.85
N PRO A 88 8.17 14.29 -11.45
CA PRO A 88 9.11 13.42 -10.77
C PRO A 88 9.87 14.12 -9.63
N ARG A 89 9.95 15.44 -9.65
CA ARG A 89 10.59 16.20 -8.55
C ARG A 89 9.72 16.21 -7.31
N TYR A 90 8.41 16.40 -7.47
CA TYR A 90 7.47 16.31 -6.36
C TYR A 90 7.42 14.89 -5.78
N ASP A 91 7.42 13.86 -6.65
CA ASP A 91 7.49 12.47 -6.22
C ASP A 91 8.76 12.20 -5.38
N ALA A 92 9.93 12.64 -5.87
CA ALA A 92 11.19 12.50 -5.14
C ALA A 92 11.21 13.30 -3.83
N ASP A 93 10.63 14.50 -3.82
CA ASP A 93 10.57 15.34 -2.63
C ASP A 93 9.75 14.67 -1.51
N VAL A 94 8.59 14.11 -1.84
CA VAL A 94 7.77 13.38 -0.85
C VAL A 94 8.41 12.06 -0.48
N ASN A 95 8.73 11.22 -1.47
CA ASN A 95 9.09 9.81 -1.25
C ASN A 95 10.55 9.60 -0.85
N VAL A 96 11.44 10.52 -1.19
CA VAL A 96 12.87 10.43 -0.82
C VAL A 96 13.19 11.42 0.29
N ASN A 97 13.01 12.73 0.07
CA ASN A 97 13.35 13.73 1.08
C ASN A 97 12.48 13.61 2.33
N GLY A 98 11.16 13.40 2.16
CA GLY A 98 10.25 13.14 3.28
C GLY A 98 10.63 11.87 4.05
N PHE A 99 10.99 10.80 3.36
CA PHE A 99 11.42 9.57 4.02
C PHE A 99 12.77 9.73 4.74
N LEU A 100 13.71 10.47 4.16
CA LEU A 100 14.97 10.82 4.84
C LEU A 100 14.72 11.59 6.14
N ASN A 101 13.80 12.57 6.14
CA ASN A 101 13.40 13.25 7.37
C ASN A 101 12.83 12.29 8.42
N VAL A 102 12.04 11.28 8.01
CA VAL A 102 11.56 10.22 8.91
C VAL A 102 12.73 9.40 9.47
N LEU A 103 13.67 8.97 8.63
CA LEU A 103 14.82 8.15 9.05
C LEU A 103 15.79 8.89 9.97
N GLU A 104 16.05 10.19 9.70
CA GLU A 104 16.87 11.02 10.59
C GLU A 104 16.25 11.18 11.98
N ASN A 105 14.93 11.43 12.03
CA ASN A 105 14.25 11.54 13.32
C ASN A 105 14.13 10.18 14.02
N ALA A 106 13.96 9.10 13.29
CA ALA A 106 14.00 7.75 13.84
C ALA A 106 15.36 7.43 14.48
N GLN A 107 16.45 7.79 13.81
CA GLN A 107 17.81 7.62 14.32
C GLN A 107 18.05 8.44 15.60
N LYS A 108 17.68 9.74 15.59
CA LYS A 108 17.84 10.63 16.74
C LYS A 108 17.03 10.22 17.95
N SER A 109 15.87 9.57 17.72
CA SER A 109 14.95 9.14 18.79
C SER A 109 15.14 7.69 19.24
N GLY A 110 16.15 6.99 18.74
CA GLY A 110 16.46 5.61 19.14
C GLY A 110 15.42 4.58 18.66
N VAL A 111 14.75 4.82 17.53
CA VAL A 111 13.86 3.83 16.90
C VAL A 111 14.64 2.57 16.58
N ARG A 112 14.14 1.43 17.03
CA ARG A 112 14.83 0.14 16.83
C ARG A 112 14.59 -0.49 15.46
N LYS A 113 13.43 -0.21 14.84
CA LYS A 113 13.03 -0.84 13.57
C LYS A 113 12.12 0.06 12.72
N VAL A 114 12.31 -0.01 11.40
CA VAL A 114 11.43 0.62 10.41
C VAL A 114 10.79 -0.46 9.55
N ILE A 115 9.46 -0.46 9.45
CA ILE A 115 8.69 -1.27 8.48
C ILE A 115 8.33 -0.34 7.32
N PHE A 116 8.71 -0.74 6.11
CA PHE A 116 8.59 0.12 4.92
C PHE A 116 7.61 -0.47 3.90
N ALA A 117 6.58 0.29 3.60
CA ALA A 117 5.66 0.01 2.50
C ALA A 117 6.33 0.30 1.15
N SER A 118 6.95 -0.74 0.59
CA SER A 118 7.45 -0.75 -0.79
C SER A 118 6.37 -1.24 -1.75
N SER A 119 6.72 -1.49 -3.00
CA SER A 119 5.78 -1.82 -4.06
C SER A 119 6.33 -2.87 -5.01
N GLY A 120 5.46 -3.72 -5.53
CA GLY A 120 5.76 -4.59 -6.66
C GLY A 120 6.14 -3.84 -7.93
N ALA A 121 5.80 -2.54 -8.02
CA ALA A 121 6.23 -1.70 -9.14
C ALA A 121 7.77 -1.56 -9.27
N THR A 122 8.52 -1.81 -8.20
CA THR A 122 10.00 -1.80 -8.23
C THR A 122 10.59 -2.83 -9.18
N TYR A 123 9.85 -3.87 -9.55
CA TYR A 123 10.30 -4.90 -10.47
C TYR A 123 10.14 -4.54 -11.95
N GLY A 124 9.35 -3.49 -12.28
CA GLY A 124 9.01 -3.11 -13.66
C GLY A 124 8.23 -4.21 -14.38
N GLU A 125 8.50 -4.40 -15.67
CA GLU A 125 7.95 -5.52 -16.45
C GLU A 125 8.86 -6.76 -16.30
N PRO A 126 8.45 -7.79 -15.53
CA PRO A 126 9.31 -8.95 -15.27
C PRO A 126 9.38 -9.87 -16.48
N LYS A 127 10.58 -10.38 -16.76
CA LYS A 127 10.79 -11.36 -17.84
C LYS A 127 10.20 -12.75 -17.54
N HIS A 128 10.10 -13.07 -16.27
CA HIS A 128 9.61 -14.37 -15.78
C HIS A 128 8.64 -14.17 -14.61
N LEU A 129 7.65 -15.02 -14.53
CA LEU A 129 6.66 -15.10 -13.45
C LEU A 129 6.76 -16.47 -12.78
N PRO A 130 6.43 -16.57 -11.49
CA PRO A 130 6.08 -15.48 -10.58
C PRO A 130 7.27 -14.62 -10.18
N ILE A 131 7.01 -13.36 -9.78
CA ILE A 131 7.99 -12.44 -9.21
C ILE A 131 8.31 -12.89 -7.78
N SER A 132 9.59 -13.02 -7.45
CA SER A 132 10.08 -13.30 -6.11
C SER A 132 11.07 -12.22 -5.64
N GLU A 133 11.57 -12.33 -4.43
CA GLU A 133 12.58 -11.40 -3.89
C GLU A 133 13.91 -11.45 -4.64
N THR A 134 14.18 -12.54 -5.38
CA THR A 134 15.40 -12.70 -6.21
C THR A 134 15.24 -12.14 -7.62
N THR A 135 14.03 -11.77 -8.03
CA THR A 135 13.78 -11.12 -9.32
C THR A 135 14.47 -9.76 -9.34
N PRO A 136 15.23 -9.41 -10.40
CA PRO A 136 15.86 -8.11 -10.52
C PRO A 136 14.83 -6.96 -10.45
N GLN A 137 15.11 -5.95 -9.64
CA GLN A 137 14.29 -4.74 -9.57
C GLN A 137 14.73 -3.77 -10.68
N LEU A 138 13.86 -3.57 -11.66
CA LEU A 138 14.06 -2.72 -12.82
C LEU A 138 12.91 -1.71 -12.94
N PRO A 139 12.85 -0.69 -12.05
CA PRO A 139 11.72 0.23 -11.97
C PRO A 139 11.57 1.06 -13.25
N GLU A 140 10.33 1.20 -13.74
CA GLU A 140 9.99 1.88 -15.01
C GLU A 140 9.20 3.19 -14.79
N SER A 141 9.06 3.64 -13.54
CA SER A 141 8.40 4.90 -13.21
C SER A 141 9.13 5.63 -12.10
N PRO A 142 9.04 6.98 -12.03
CA PRO A 142 9.63 7.73 -10.91
C PRO A 142 9.16 7.22 -9.55
N TYR A 143 7.87 6.93 -9.37
CA TYR A 143 7.34 6.30 -8.17
C TYR A 143 8.05 4.99 -7.80
N ALA A 144 8.24 4.11 -8.78
CA ALA A 144 8.91 2.83 -8.54
C ALA A 144 10.40 3.04 -8.19
N ILE A 145 11.05 4.01 -8.84
CA ILE A 145 12.43 4.41 -8.55
C ILE A 145 12.54 4.91 -7.10
N THR A 146 11.65 5.83 -6.67
CA THR A 146 11.71 6.40 -5.32
C THR A 146 11.43 5.35 -4.24
N LYS A 147 10.54 4.37 -4.50
CA LYS A 147 10.35 3.23 -3.60
C LYS A 147 11.61 2.36 -3.49
N LEU A 148 12.28 2.06 -4.59
CA LEU A 148 13.54 1.31 -4.57
C LEU A 148 14.66 2.09 -3.85
N VAL A 149 14.75 3.40 -4.07
CA VAL A 149 15.69 4.28 -3.35
C VAL A 149 15.46 4.20 -1.84
N GLY A 150 14.19 4.19 -1.39
CA GLY A 150 13.84 4.01 0.02
C GLY A 150 14.37 2.69 0.61
N GLU A 151 14.31 1.58 -0.14
CA GLU A 151 14.89 0.30 0.28
C GLU A 151 16.42 0.38 0.48
N HIS A 152 17.11 1.10 -0.41
CA HIS A 152 18.56 1.33 -0.28
C HIS A 152 18.91 2.20 0.93
N TYR A 153 18.13 3.25 1.22
CA TYR A 153 18.34 4.06 2.42
C TYR A 153 18.14 3.26 3.71
N LEU A 154 17.14 2.37 3.78
CA LEU A 154 16.98 1.48 4.94
C LEU A 154 18.23 0.63 5.18
N ARG A 155 18.77 0.03 4.12
CA ARG A 155 20.03 -0.72 4.24
C ARG A 155 21.19 0.16 4.73
N PHE A 156 21.30 1.39 4.22
CA PHE A 156 22.32 2.34 4.68
C PHE A 156 22.16 2.67 6.17
N TYR A 157 20.93 3.02 6.61
CA TYR A 157 20.66 3.34 8.02
C TYR A 157 20.89 2.15 8.96
N ASN A 158 20.61 0.94 8.50
CA ASN A 158 20.95 -0.27 9.26
C ASN A 158 22.49 -0.41 9.42
N LEU A 159 23.25 -0.27 8.34
CA LEU A 159 24.71 -0.43 8.36
C LEU A 159 25.40 0.65 9.19
N GLN A 160 24.94 1.88 9.16
CA GLN A 160 25.57 3.02 9.82
C GLN A 160 25.05 3.27 11.24
N HIS A 161 23.79 2.97 11.51
CA HIS A 161 23.11 3.36 12.75
C HIS A 161 22.47 2.17 13.49
N GLY A 162 22.51 0.97 12.93
CA GLY A 162 21.96 -0.24 13.56
C GLY A 162 20.43 -0.32 13.58
N ILE A 163 19.72 0.59 12.90
CA ILE A 163 18.25 0.54 12.81
C ILE A 163 17.85 -0.70 12.01
N ASP A 164 17.08 -1.59 12.59
CA ASP A 164 16.52 -2.75 11.90
C ASP A 164 15.45 -2.33 10.89
N TYR A 165 15.20 -3.16 9.88
CA TYR A 165 14.14 -2.88 8.90
C TYR A 165 13.48 -4.15 8.40
N THR A 166 12.22 -3.99 7.97
CA THR A 166 11.50 -4.95 7.13
C THR A 166 10.89 -4.19 5.95
N ILE A 167 11.11 -4.68 4.74
CA ILE A 167 10.53 -4.12 3.52
C ILE A 167 9.39 -5.02 3.08
N LEU A 168 8.20 -4.45 2.84
CA LEU A 168 7.03 -5.15 2.34
C LEU A 168 6.68 -4.62 0.95
N ARG A 169 6.98 -5.40 -0.10
CA ARG A 169 6.69 -5.07 -1.51
C ARG A 169 5.30 -5.57 -1.85
N TYR A 170 4.32 -4.68 -1.77
CA TYR A 170 2.92 -5.03 -1.97
C TYR A 170 2.59 -5.28 -3.45
N GLY A 171 1.79 -6.31 -3.71
CA GLY A 171 1.06 -6.46 -4.96
C GLY A 171 -0.04 -5.40 -5.11
N ASN A 172 -1.05 -5.68 -5.92
CA ASN A 172 -2.17 -4.77 -6.11
C ASN A 172 -3.13 -4.83 -4.92
N VAL A 173 -2.95 -3.92 -3.96
CA VAL A 173 -3.80 -3.89 -2.75
C VAL A 173 -5.19 -3.36 -3.09
N TYR A 174 -6.23 -4.02 -2.56
CA TYR A 174 -7.62 -3.57 -2.64
C TYR A 174 -8.34 -3.75 -1.31
N GLY A 175 -9.42 -2.99 -1.08
CA GLY A 175 -10.20 -3.11 0.14
C GLY A 175 -10.98 -1.86 0.50
N PRO A 176 -11.66 -1.86 1.67
CA PRO A 176 -12.30 -0.69 2.26
C PRO A 176 -11.36 0.51 2.34
N ARG A 177 -11.88 1.73 2.32
CA ARG A 177 -11.12 2.99 2.39
C ARG A 177 -10.25 3.31 1.17
N GLN A 178 -10.20 2.47 0.13
CA GLN A 178 -9.56 2.85 -1.13
C GLN A 178 -10.43 3.89 -1.83
N ASP A 179 -9.83 5.01 -2.28
CA ASP A 179 -10.58 6.08 -2.95
C ASP A 179 -10.97 5.64 -4.37
N PRO A 180 -12.28 5.57 -4.71
CA PRO A 180 -12.72 5.16 -6.06
C PRO A 180 -12.51 6.26 -7.12
N ASN A 181 -12.30 7.52 -6.71
CA ASN A 181 -12.24 8.68 -7.61
C ASN A 181 -10.80 9.07 -8.00
N GLY A 182 -9.79 8.50 -7.34
CA GLY A 182 -8.39 8.80 -7.60
C GLY A 182 -7.76 7.88 -8.65
N GLU A 183 -6.44 7.78 -8.65
CA GLU A 183 -5.70 6.73 -9.35
C GLU A 183 -5.85 5.39 -8.60
N ALA A 184 -7.11 5.06 -8.30
CA ALA A 184 -7.47 3.85 -7.63
C ALA A 184 -7.19 2.62 -8.49
N GLY A 185 -6.95 1.51 -7.85
CA GLY A 185 -6.96 0.22 -8.54
C GLY A 185 -8.32 -0.06 -9.17
N VAL A 186 -8.34 -0.85 -10.23
CA VAL A 186 -9.55 -1.18 -11.01
C VAL A 186 -10.73 -1.65 -10.14
N ILE A 187 -10.47 -2.36 -9.03
CA ILE A 187 -11.50 -2.87 -8.13
C ILE A 187 -12.30 -1.72 -7.50
N ALA A 188 -11.63 -0.71 -6.93
CA ALA A 188 -12.33 0.42 -6.30
C ALA A 188 -13.12 1.25 -7.32
N ILE A 189 -12.52 1.51 -8.50
CA ILE A 189 -13.21 2.22 -9.60
C ILE A 189 -14.47 1.47 -10.02
N PHE A 190 -14.37 0.15 -10.23
CA PHE A 190 -15.52 -0.64 -10.66
C PHE A 190 -16.60 -0.69 -9.58
N ILE A 191 -16.23 -0.86 -8.29
CA ILE A 191 -17.19 -0.85 -7.19
C ILE A 191 -17.97 0.48 -7.18
N GLY A 192 -17.27 1.63 -7.27
CA GLY A 192 -17.93 2.93 -7.32
C GLY A 192 -18.97 3.00 -8.47
N ARG A 193 -18.58 2.61 -9.69
CA ARG A 193 -19.46 2.58 -10.85
C ARG A 193 -20.65 1.63 -10.71
N PHE A 194 -20.40 0.43 -10.16
CA PHE A 194 -21.46 -0.57 -9.92
C PHE A 194 -22.49 -0.07 -8.91
N LEU A 195 -22.08 0.59 -7.84
CA LEU A 195 -23.00 1.15 -6.85
C LEU A 195 -23.82 2.32 -7.41
N GLU A 196 -23.24 3.12 -8.28
CA GLU A 196 -23.92 4.20 -9.01
C GLU A 196 -24.74 3.69 -10.22
N ARG A 197 -24.78 2.37 -10.47
CA ARG A 197 -25.41 1.72 -11.62
C ARG A 197 -24.94 2.29 -12.98
N GLN A 198 -23.64 2.63 -13.05
CA GLN A 198 -23.01 3.18 -14.25
C GLN A 198 -22.23 2.10 -15.01
N GLY A 199 -21.98 2.38 -16.32
CA GLY A 199 -21.09 1.56 -17.13
C GLY A 199 -19.63 1.68 -16.73
N ILE A 200 -18.84 0.65 -17.05
CA ILE A 200 -17.41 0.59 -16.79
C ILE A 200 -16.60 0.59 -18.11
N LYS A 201 -15.32 0.95 -17.99
CA LYS A 201 -14.36 0.93 -19.10
C LYS A 201 -13.36 -0.18 -18.87
N ILE A 202 -13.25 -1.09 -19.82
CA ILE A 202 -12.22 -2.13 -19.84
C ILE A 202 -11.26 -1.84 -20.98
N PHE A 203 -10.01 -1.58 -20.62
CA PHE A 203 -8.95 -1.37 -21.58
C PHE A 203 -8.40 -2.69 -22.08
N TRP A 204 -7.97 -2.71 -23.36
CA TRP A 204 -7.47 -3.89 -24.02
C TRP A 204 -8.55 -4.98 -24.10
N ASP A 205 -8.14 -6.26 -24.03
CA ASP A 205 -9.06 -7.42 -24.05
C ASP A 205 -9.64 -7.77 -22.66
N GLY A 206 -9.16 -7.09 -21.61
CA GLY A 206 -9.54 -7.35 -20.22
C GLY A 206 -8.92 -8.62 -19.62
N GLU A 207 -8.03 -9.31 -20.36
CA GLU A 207 -7.33 -10.50 -19.88
C GLU A 207 -5.95 -10.19 -19.28
N GLN A 208 -5.54 -8.90 -19.25
CA GLN A 208 -4.37 -8.51 -18.48
C GLN A 208 -4.58 -8.81 -16.99
N THR A 209 -3.58 -9.45 -16.38
CA THR A 209 -3.71 -9.94 -15.00
C THR A 209 -2.88 -9.15 -14.00
N ARG A 210 -3.38 -9.08 -12.77
CA ARG A 210 -2.63 -8.59 -11.60
C ARG A 210 -2.83 -9.56 -10.45
N ASP A 211 -1.91 -9.47 -9.48
CA ASP A 211 -2.03 -10.16 -8.21
C ASP A 211 -2.68 -9.20 -7.20
N TYR A 212 -3.94 -9.47 -6.86
CA TYR A 212 -4.72 -8.63 -5.95
C TYR A 212 -4.70 -9.18 -4.55
N VAL A 213 -4.19 -8.38 -3.60
CA VAL A 213 -4.12 -8.73 -2.18
C VAL A 213 -5.05 -7.84 -1.36
N TYR A 214 -5.79 -8.43 -0.42
CA TYR A 214 -6.73 -7.70 0.43
C TYR A 214 -5.99 -6.86 1.48
N ALA A 215 -6.46 -5.63 1.72
CA ALA A 215 -5.82 -4.68 2.65
C ALA A 215 -5.68 -5.22 4.08
N GLY A 216 -6.63 -6.03 4.55
CA GLY A 216 -6.54 -6.70 5.84
C GLY A 216 -5.39 -7.71 5.92
N ASP A 217 -5.13 -8.43 4.83
CA ASP A 217 -4.00 -9.39 4.77
C ASP A 217 -2.66 -8.64 4.73
N VAL A 218 -2.62 -7.48 4.04
CA VAL A 218 -1.45 -6.59 4.07
C VAL A 218 -1.20 -6.04 5.49
N ALA A 219 -2.25 -5.64 6.19
CA ALA A 219 -2.14 -5.20 7.59
C ALA A 219 -1.61 -6.33 8.51
N ALA A 220 -2.05 -7.57 8.29
CA ALA A 220 -1.53 -8.73 9.02
C ALA A 220 -0.03 -8.95 8.78
N ALA A 221 0.47 -8.74 7.54
CA ALA A 221 1.91 -8.80 7.25
C ALA A 221 2.70 -7.75 8.05
N ASN A 222 2.15 -6.54 8.20
CA ASN A 222 2.76 -5.47 9.00
C ASN A 222 2.84 -5.83 10.50
N VAL A 223 1.79 -6.46 11.06
CA VAL A 223 1.81 -6.95 12.44
C VAL A 223 2.92 -8.00 12.65
N LEU A 224 3.03 -8.96 11.75
CA LEU A 224 4.08 -9.98 11.81
C LEU A 224 5.49 -9.38 11.66
N ALA A 225 5.64 -8.33 10.85
CA ALA A 225 6.89 -7.63 10.63
C ALA A 225 7.39 -6.85 11.86
N LEU A 226 6.56 -6.61 12.88
CA LEU A 226 6.99 -5.97 14.13
C LEU A 226 8.15 -6.72 14.81
N GLU A 227 8.10 -8.05 14.76
CA GLU A 227 9.05 -8.92 15.46
C GLU A 227 9.89 -9.82 14.54
N LYS A 228 9.46 -9.99 13.28
CA LYS A 228 10.09 -10.88 12.31
C LYS A 228 10.64 -10.10 11.12
N GLY A 229 11.35 -10.81 10.24
CA GLY A 229 11.80 -10.27 8.95
C GLY A 229 12.87 -9.19 9.05
N SER A 230 13.76 -9.30 10.05
CA SER A 230 14.90 -8.38 10.23
C SER A 230 15.78 -8.33 8.98
N ARG A 231 16.06 -7.11 8.51
CA ARG A 231 16.93 -6.80 7.36
C ARG A 231 16.54 -7.52 6.07
N THR A 232 15.23 -7.79 5.89
CA THR A 232 14.72 -8.58 4.76
C THR A 232 13.60 -7.83 4.04
N GLY A 233 13.55 -7.98 2.71
CA GLY A 233 12.43 -7.58 1.88
C GLY A 233 11.55 -8.77 1.54
N PHE A 234 10.24 -8.59 1.58
CA PHE A 234 9.24 -9.63 1.28
C PHE A 234 8.28 -9.17 0.20
N VAL A 235 7.99 -10.05 -0.72
CA VAL A 235 6.87 -9.88 -1.67
C VAL A 235 5.58 -10.27 -0.96
N ILE A 236 4.58 -9.40 -1.00
CA ILE A 236 3.28 -9.59 -0.37
C ILE A 236 2.19 -9.60 -1.44
N GLY A 237 1.85 -10.77 -1.89
CA GLY A 237 0.84 -11.05 -2.92
C GLY A 237 0.16 -12.39 -2.66
N THR A 238 -0.84 -12.70 -3.46
CA THR A 238 -1.62 -13.94 -3.31
C THR A 238 -1.07 -15.11 -4.13
N GLY A 239 -0.23 -14.85 -5.12
CA GLY A 239 0.19 -15.82 -6.11
C GLY A 239 -0.87 -16.12 -7.17
N VAL A 240 -2.00 -15.41 -7.17
CA VAL A 240 -3.12 -15.65 -8.07
C VAL A 240 -3.20 -14.57 -9.15
N LYS A 241 -3.08 -14.97 -10.41
CA LYS A 241 -3.31 -14.10 -11.57
C LYS A 241 -4.81 -13.86 -11.73
N THR A 242 -5.26 -12.62 -11.56
CA THR A 242 -6.66 -12.25 -11.73
C THR A 242 -6.81 -11.24 -12.87
N SER A 243 -7.63 -11.55 -13.88
CA SER A 243 -7.88 -10.66 -15.00
C SER A 243 -8.94 -9.60 -14.66
N VAL A 244 -8.95 -8.49 -15.41
CA VAL A 244 -9.98 -7.45 -15.28
C VAL A 244 -11.37 -8.02 -15.57
N ASN A 245 -11.49 -8.94 -16.53
CA ASN A 245 -12.74 -9.63 -16.81
C ASN A 245 -13.18 -10.53 -15.62
N ALA A 246 -12.25 -11.16 -14.89
CA ALA A 246 -12.57 -11.94 -13.70
C ALA A 246 -13.09 -11.03 -12.55
N ILE A 247 -12.48 -9.83 -12.38
CA ILE A 247 -12.97 -8.82 -11.42
C ILE A 247 -14.40 -8.38 -11.78
N TYR A 248 -14.68 -8.11 -13.04
CA TYR A 248 -16.02 -7.76 -13.50
C TYR A 248 -17.04 -8.84 -13.12
N ARG A 249 -16.76 -10.11 -13.47
CA ARG A 249 -17.66 -11.24 -13.14
C ARG A 249 -17.89 -11.37 -11.64
N ALA A 250 -16.86 -11.25 -10.84
CA ALA A 250 -16.97 -11.30 -9.38
C ALA A 250 -17.83 -10.14 -8.82
N LEU A 251 -17.75 -8.95 -9.40
CA LEU A 251 -18.60 -7.82 -9.00
C LEU A 251 -20.05 -8.01 -9.43
N VAL A 252 -20.33 -8.58 -10.59
CA VAL A 252 -21.68 -8.96 -10.99
C VAL A 252 -22.26 -9.95 -9.99
N GLU A 253 -21.51 -10.96 -9.58
CA GLU A 253 -21.93 -11.95 -8.56
C GLU A 253 -22.22 -11.27 -7.20
N VAL A 254 -21.36 -10.36 -6.74
CA VAL A 254 -21.50 -9.72 -5.42
C VAL A 254 -22.62 -8.69 -5.39
N THR A 255 -22.85 -7.96 -6.48
CA THR A 255 -23.79 -6.84 -6.52
C THR A 255 -25.14 -7.19 -7.12
N GLY A 256 -25.22 -8.24 -7.92
CA GLY A 256 -26.39 -8.59 -8.73
C GLY A 256 -26.66 -7.59 -9.88
N PHE A 257 -25.70 -6.73 -10.20
CA PHE A 257 -25.81 -5.74 -11.27
C PHE A 257 -24.84 -6.04 -12.41
N GLU A 258 -25.34 -6.13 -13.62
CA GLU A 258 -24.53 -6.30 -14.82
C GLU A 258 -24.28 -4.94 -15.46
N ALA A 259 -23.14 -4.33 -15.15
CA ALA A 259 -22.78 -3.01 -15.65
C ALA A 259 -22.47 -3.06 -17.16
N PRO A 260 -22.96 -2.08 -17.96
CA PRO A 260 -22.56 -1.95 -19.37
C PRO A 260 -21.03 -1.78 -19.49
N VAL A 261 -20.43 -2.48 -20.44
CA VAL A 261 -18.96 -2.48 -20.65
C VAL A 261 -18.63 -1.74 -21.93
N GLU A 262 -17.86 -0.65 -21.82
CA GLU A 262 -17.19 0.01 -22.94
C GLU A 262 -15.76 -0.56 -23.06
N ARG A 263 -15.42 -1.11 -24.25
CA ARG A 263 -14.08 -1.61 -24.55
C ARG A 263 -13.23 -0.53 -25.17
N LEU A 264 -12.05 -0.30 -24.63
CA LEU A 264 -11.09 0.71 -25.11
C LEU A 264 -9.76 0.05 -25.51
N GLU A 265 -8.97 0.77 -26.28
CA GLU A 265 -7.64 0.31 -26.68
C GLU A 265 -6.68 0.15 -25.49
N LYS A 266 -5.63 -0.64 -25.68
CA LYS A 266 -4.54 -0.80 -24.69
C LYS A 266 -3.92 0.55 -24.37
N ARG A 267 -3.73 0.83 -23.08
CA ARG A 267 -2.97 2.01 -22.66
C ARG A 267 -1.46 1.79 -22.83
N PRO A 268 -0.70 2.82 -23.24
CA PRO A 268 0.76 2.73 -23.25
C PRO A 268 1.29 2.37 -21.85
N GLY A 269 2.26 1.45 -21.79
CA GLY A 269 2.86 1.01 -20.52
C GLY A 269 2.05 -0.02 -19.72
N ASP A 270 0.85 -0.46 -20.18
CA ASP A 270 0.12 -1.52 -19.50
C ASP A 270 0.88 -2.85 -19.60
N VAL A 271 1.31 -3.37 -18.45
CA VAL A 271 1.94 -4.70 -18.30
C VAL A 271 0.90 -5.80 -18.52
N ARG A 272 1.27 -6.87 -19.23
CA ARG A 272 0.33 -7.97 -19.49
C ARG A 272 -0.01 -8.75 -18.24
N ASP A 273 0.97 -9.22 -17.51
CA ASP A 273 0.79 -10.12 -16.38
C ASP A 273 1.66 -9.73 -15.19
N ALA A 274 1.09 -9.84 -13.99
CA ALA A 274 1.84 -9.78 -12.74
C ALA A 274 1.34 -10.87 -11.79
N GLN A 275 2.28 -11.61 -11.20
CA GLN A 275 2.05 -12.67 -10.23
C GLN A 275 3.23 -12.71 -9.27
N PHE A 276 2.97 -12.85 -7.98
CA PHE A 276 3.99 -12.83 -6.95
C PHE A 276 4.16 -14.21 -6.30
N ASP A 277 5.39 -14.54 -5.90
CA ASP A 277 5.69 -15.69 -5.06
C ASP A 277 6.00 -15.20 -3.64
N SER A 278 5.03 -15.36 -2.75
CA SER A 278 5.16 -14.95 -1.33
C SER A 278 5.66 -16.09 -0.42
N SER A 279 6.29 -17.11 -0.97
CA SER A 279 6.79 -18.27 -0.20
C SER A 279 7.85 -17.88 0.85
N LEU A 280 8.64 -16.83 0.60
CA LEU A 280 9.58 -16.30 1.60
C LEU A 280 8.82 -15.68 2.79
N ALA A 281 7.78 -14.90 2.54
CA ALA A 281 6.93 -14.34 3.58
C ALA A 281 6.22 -15.43 4.40
N ALA A 282 5.77 -16.50 3.75
CA ALA A 282 5.18 -17.65 4.45
C ALA A 282 6.19 -18.32 5.37
N ARG A 283 7.41 -18.55 4.91
CA ARG A 283 8.45 -19.24 5.65
C ARG A 283 9.02 -18.42 6.80
N GLU A 284 9.31 -17.15 6.59
CA GLU A 284 10.05 -16.32 7.55
C GLU A 284 9.20 -15.42 8.40
N LEU A 285 8.10 -14.86 7.85
CA LEU A 285 7.12 -14.09 8.62
C LEU A 285 6.02 -15.01 9.20
N GLY A 286 5.73 -16.15 8.57
CA GLY A 286 4.55 -16.95 8.84
C GLY A 286 3.29 -16.31 8.25
N TRP A 287 3.45 -15.51 7.18
CA TRP A 287 2.35 -14.80 6.52
C TRP A 287 1.85 -15.59 5.31
N ALA A 288 0.54 -15.67 5.17
CA ALA A 288 -0.13 -16.10 3.95
C ALA A 288 -1.40 -15.28 3.74
N PRO A 289 -1.84 -15.07 2.49
CA PRO A 289 -3.12 -14.42 2.23
C PRO A 289 -4.26 -15.29 2.77
N ALA A 290 -5.14 -14.69 3.58
CA ALA A 290 -6.25 -15.40 4.23
C ALA A 290 -7.62 -15.09 3.61
N THR A 291 -7.69 -13.99 2.81
CA THR A 291 -8.95 -13.50 2.26
C THR A 291 -9.05 -13.83 0.77
N SER A 292 -10.07 -14.58 0.37
CA SER A 292 -10.35 -14.81 -1.05
C SER A 292 -10.72 -13.51 -1.77
N LEU A 293 -10.52 -13.45 -3.09
CA LEU A 293 -10.93 -12.28 -3.88
C LEU A 293 -12.41 -11.95 -3.68
N LEU A 294 -13.27 -12.97 -3.71
CA LEU A 294 -14.71 -12.81 -3.58
C LEU A 294 -15.11 -12.26 -2.18
N ASP A 295 -14.51 -12.79 -1.12
CA ASP A 295 -14.79 -12.32 0.24
C ASP A 295 -14.27 -10.92 0.49
N GLY A 296 -13.07 -10.59 -0.03
CA GLY A 296 -12.54 -9.23 0.02
C GLY A 296 -13.41 -8.24 -0.76
N MET A 297 -13.94 -8.64 -1.93
CA MET A 297 -14.88 -7.82 -2.69
C MET A 297 -16.20 -7.60 -1.95
N LYS A 298 -16.78 -8.65 -1.34
CA LYS A 298 -18.00 -8.51 -0.51
C LYS A 298 -17.80 -7.50 0.62
N LYS A 299 -16.70 -7.59 1.35
CA LYS A 299 -16.34 -6.65 2.43
C LYS A 299 -16.17 -5.22 1.89
N THR A 300 -15.53 -5.09 0.73
CA THR A 300 -15.26 -3.78 0.13
C THR A 300 -16.56 -3.14 -0.38
N VAL A 301 -17.41 -3.90 -1.08
CA VAL A 301 -18.73 -3.42 -1.55
C VAL A 301 -19.63 -3.02 -0.37
N ALA A 302 -19.67 -3.81 0.71
CA ALA A 302 -20.43 -3.47 1.92
C ALA A 302 -19.98 -2.13 2.50
N TYR A 303 -18.67 -1.92 2.66
CA TYR A 303 -18.11 -0.65 3.14
C TYR A 303 -18.51 0.55 2.27
N PHE A 304 -18.43 0.41 0.94
CA PHE A 304 -18.79 1.51 0.05
C PHE A 304 -20.31 1.81 0.07
N ARG A 305 -21.16 0.77 0.19
CA ARG A 305 -22.61 0.93 0.35
C ARG A 305 -22.98 1.74 1.61
N GLU A 306 -22.38 1.40 2.73
CA GLU A 306 -22.60 2.12 4.00
C GLU A 306 -22.24 3.61 3.91
N ARG A 307 -21.21 3.96 3.12
CA ARG A 307 -20.76 5.35 2.97
C ARG A 307 -21.51 6.14 1.92
N SER A 308 -22.02 5.49 0.87
CA SER A 308 -22.82 6.15 -0.18
C SER A 308 -24.30 6.29 0.19
N GLY A 309 -24.75 5.67 1.28
CA GLY A 309 -26.15 5.63 1.64
C GLY A 309 -27.01 4.84 0.65
N ALA A 310 -26.37 3.95 -0.15
CA ALA A 310 -27.00 3.17 -1.22
C ALA A 310 -27.37 1.77 -0.78
#